data_f28718b32157b6121fbc4f5dd4697aff
#
_entry.id   f28718b32157b6121fbc4f5dd4697aff
#
_cell.length_a   1.000
_cell.length_b   1.000
_cell.length_c   1.000
_cell.angle_alpha   90.00
_cell.angle_beta   90.00
_cell.angle_gamma   90.00
#
_symmetry.space_group_name_H-M   'P 1'
#
loop_
_entity.id
_entity.type
_entity.pdbx_description
1 polymer ?
#
loop_
_entity_poly.entity_id
_entity_poly.type
_entity_poly.pdbx_seq_one_letter_code
_entity_poly.pdbx_strand_id
1 'polypeptide(L)'
;HIRPEGTRTDDSARWFSEQLKEKTDGRIEIEIYPNSELGDYSVVQERIGLGDVELQLASVGYNVDKTLAVQVAPYIVTDWEMAKKLYNIEDGLIANYVADRLEAQNIKLLAVYPQYFGAVALAKEPNDPYNPDASKGLKIRVPSSKSWDALGQGLGFQTTPLPSSEIFTSIQTGVVDGAIGAGTESYYTQYKELIDYVMPIKTHFECHWLYMNKELYDGLSDADKNIIDGLSKELEKLAFEQAEEEDVKYDKLFKEEGTTVYDFTDEQ
;
A
#
# COMPACT_ATOMS: atom_id res chain seq x y z
N HIS A 1 9.60 5.75 -5.28
CA HIS A 1 8.36 5.03 -4.91
C HIS A 1 8.16 3.74 -5.72
N ILE A 2 7.24 2.88 -5.28
CA ILE A 2 7.09 1.52 -5.81
C ILE A 2 6.02 1.39 -6.91
N ARG A 3 5.28 2.45 -7.22
CA ARG A 3 4.17 2.40 -8.18
C ARG A 3 4.62 2.85 -9.58
N PRO A 4 3.99 2.34 -10.65
CA PRO A 4 4.26 2.81 -12.01
C PRO A 4 4.01 4.31 -12.18
N GLU A 5 4.62 4.89 -13.21
CA GLU A 5 4.33 6.26 -13.64
C GLU A 5 2.86 6.44 -14.01
N GLY A 6 2.33 7.64 -13.76
CA GLY A 6 0.93 7.99 -14.04
C GLY A 6 -0.09 7.34 -13.09
N THR A 7 0.36 6.71 -12.01
CA THR A 7 -0.53 6.30 -10.91
C THR A 7 -0.72 7.45 -9.92
N ARG A 8 -1.79 7.42 -9.12
CA ARG A 8 -2.05 8.41 -8.08
C ARG A 8 -0.82 8.63 -7.17
N THR A 9 -0.09 7.58 -6.83
CA THR A 9 1.13 7.69 -6.01
C THR A 9 2.24 8.46 -6.74
N ASP A 10 2.43 8.22 -8.04
CA ASP A 10 3.43 8.94 -8.85
C ASP A 10 3.04 10.43 -9.00
N ASP A 11 1.78 10.71 -9.34
CA ASP A 11 1.27 12.07 -9.47
C ASP A 11 1.42 12.84 -8.15
N SER A 12 1.14 12.21 -7.02
CA SER A 12 1.30 12.81 -5.70
C SER A 12 2.76 13.05 -5.33
N ALA A 13 3.67 12.14 -5.68
CA ALA A 13 5.10 12.32 -5.46
C ALA A 13 5.65 13.49 -6.30
N ARG A 14 5.20 13.63 -7.55
CA ARG A 14 5.57 14.75 -8.44
C ARG A 14 5.01 16.07 -7.91
N TRP A 15 3.75 16.10 -7.51
CA TRP A 15 3.15 17.26 -6.86
C TRP A 15 3.95 17.70 -5.63
N PHE A 16 4.28 16.78 -4.74
CA PHE A 16 5.05 17.07 -3.53
C PHE A 16 6.45 17.65 -3.87
N SER A 17 7.14 17.05 -4.85
CA SER A 17 8.43 17.51 -5.35
C SER A 17 8.36 18.94 -5.92
N GLU A 18 7.37 19.20 -6.78
CA GLU A 18 7.16 20.52 -7.40
C GLU A 18 6.84 21.60 -6.36
N GLN A 19 5.92 21.30 -5.43
CA GLN A 19 5.57 22.23 -4.35
C GLN A 19 6.74 22.50 -3.41
N LEU A 20 7.54 21.49 -3.09
CA LEU A 20 8.72 21.65 -2.25
C LEU A 20 9.77 22.53 -2.95
N LYS A 21 10.04 22.28 -4.22
CA LYS A 21 10.95 23.11 -5.03
C LYS A 21 10.48 24.56 -5.09
N GLU A 22 9.20 24.79 -5.38
CA GLU A 22 8.62 26.14 -5.46
C GLU A 22 8.72 26.88 -4.12
N LYS A 23 8.26 26.26 -3.02
CA LYS A 23 8.22 26.91 -1.70
C LYS A 23 9.60 27.10 -1.07
N THR A 24 10.62 26.41 -1.56
CA THR A 24 12.01 26.57 -1.12
C THR A 24 12.87 27.39 -2.09
N ASP A 25 12.26 28.04 -3.09
CA ASP A 25 12.98 28.80 -4.13
C ASP A 25 14.08 27.95 -4.82
N GLY A 26 13.81 26.67 -5.06
CA GLY A 26 14.73 25.73 -5.70
C GLY A 26 15.89 25.25 -4.82
N ARG A 27 15.89 25.51 -3.51
CA ARG A 27 16.96 25.03 -2.60
C ARG A 27 16.86 23.53 -2.31
N ILE A 28 15.64 22.97 -2.36
CA ILE A 28 15.39 21.54 -2.19
C ILE A 28 14.70 21.06 -3.46
N GLU A 29 15.34 20.12 -4.12
CA GLU A 29 14.82 19.43 -5.31
C GLU A 29 14.81 17.93 -5.06
N ILE A 30 13.74 17.24 -5.48
CA ILE A 30 13.62 15.78 -5.36
C ILE A 30 13.70 15.18 -6.76
N GLU A 31 14.65 14.29 -6.98
CA GLU A 31 14.72 13.43 -8.13
C GLU A 31 13.88 12.17 -7.85
N ILE A 32 12.91 11.86 -8.72
CA ILE A 32 11.95 10.78 -8.50
C ILE A 32 12.35 9.54 -9.29
N TYR A 33 12.43 8.41 -8.61
CA TYR A 33 12.67 7.08 -9.14
C TYR A 33 11.39 6.23 -8.95
N PRO A 34 10.53 6.09 -9.97
CA PRO A 34 9.27 5.34 -9.88
C PRO A 34 9.50 3.83 -9.99
N ASN A 35 8.41 3.06 -9.85
CA ASN A 35 8.35 1.63 -10.18
C ASN A 35 9.48 0.77 -9.56
N SER A 36 9.88 1.09 -8.32
CA SER A 36 10.94 0.36 -7.60
C SER A 36 12.32 0.38 -8.27
N GLU A 37 12.66 1.39 -9.07
CA GLU A 37 13.96 1.49 -9.75
C GLU A 37 15.15 1.44 -8.80
N LEU A 38 15.00 1.93 -7.54
CA LEU A 38 16.05 1.87 -6.52
C LEU A 38 16.07 0.55 -5.73
N GLY A 39 15.15 -0.38 -6.03
CA GLY A 39 15.01 -1.68 -5.39
C GLY A 39 13.69 -1.88 -4.67
N ASP A 40 13.54 -3.04 -4.01
CA ASP A 40 12.40 -3.35 -3.15
C ASP A 40 12.25 -2.32 -2.02
N TYR A 41 11.01 -1.97 -1.67
CA TYR A 41 10.72 -0.92 -0.67
C TYR A 41 11.38 -1.17 0.68
N SER A 42 11.52 -2.41 1.09
CA SER A 42 12.16 -2.76 2.36
C SER A 42 13.67 -2.53 2.32
N VAL A 43 14.32 -2.78 1.19
CA VAL A 43 15.75 -2.48 0.96
C VAL A 43 15.99 -0.98 0.91
N VAL A 44 15.12 -0.24 0.21
CA VAL A 44 15.20 1.23 0.14
C VAL A 44 14.99 1.84 1.52
N GLN A 45 14.08 1.30 2.35
CA GLN A 45 13.90 1.75 3.74
C GLN A 45 15.20 1.62 4.56
N GLU A 46 15.91 0.49 4.46
CA GLU A 46 17.19 0.31 5.13
C GLU A 46 18.23 1.34 4.65
N ARG A 47 18.28 1.60 3.34
CA ARG A 47 19.17 2.61 2.74
C ARG A 47 18.83 4.02 3.20
N ILE A 48 17.55 4.34 3.45
CA ILE A 48 17.14 5.63 4.05
C ILE A 48 17.68 5.75 5.48
N GLY A 49 17.55 4.71 6.29
CA GLY A 49 18.12 4.71 7.64
C GLY A 49 19.63 4.94 7.66
N LEU A 50 20.34 4.48 6.63
CA LEU A 50 21.79 4.65 6.43
C LEU A 50 22.17 6.01 5.80
N GLY A 51 21.21 6.73 5.21
CA GLY A 51 21.45 7.99 4.51
C GLY A 51 21.90 7.84 3.06
N ASP A 52 21.79 6.66 2.46
CA ASP A 52 22.09 6.42 1.04
C ASP A 52 20.97 6.86 0.09
N VAL A 53 19.75 6.94 0.60
CA VAL A 53 18.56 7.47 -0.06
C VAL A 53 17.89 8.42 0.90
N GLU A 54 17.39 9.54 0.41
CA GLU A 54 16.89 10.60 1.27
C GLU A 54 15.44 10.38 1.71
N LEU A 55 14.57 9.89 0.79
CA LEU A 55 13.12 9.87 1.00
C LEU A 55 12.45 8.75 0.20
N GLN A 56 11.35 8.22 0.72
CA GLN A 56 10.52 7.24 0.02
C GLN A 56 9.03 7.47 0.30
N LEU A 57 8.19 7.24 -0.71
CA LEU A 57 6.75 7.08 -0.60
C LEU A 57 6.40 5.63 -0.98
N ALA A 58 6.23 4.77 0.01
CA ALA A 58 6.00 3.33 -0.17
C ALA A 58 5.42 2.68 1.09
N SER A 59 5.10 1.38 1.02
CA SER A 59 4.83 0.57 2.20
C SER A 59 6.04 0.57 3.14
N VAL A 60 5.82 0.42 4.43
CA VAL A 60 6.90 0.22 5.41
C VAL A 60 7.22 -1.26 5.51
N GLY A 61 8.49 -1.59 5.33
CA GLY A 61 9.03 -2.94 5.49
C GLY A 61 9.12 -3.36 6.95
N TYR A 62 8.81 -4.62 7.24
CA TYR A 62 8.92 -5.20 8.58
C TYR A 62 10.05 -6.25 8.68
N ASN A 63 11.06 -6.16 7.81
CA ASN A 63 12.23 -7.04 7.85
C ASN A 63 13.11 -6.75 9.06
N VAL A 64 13.33 -5.46 9.37
CA VAL A 64 14.14 -5.01 10.51
C VAL A 64 13.32 -5.09 11.80
N ASP A 65 12.09 -4.58 11.80
CA ASP A 65 11.17 -4.64 12.93
C ASP A 65 9.86 -5.32 12.53
N LYS A 66 9.68 -6.57 12.93
CA LYS A 66 8.50 -7.37 12.62
C LYS A 66 7.21 -6.82 13.20
N THR A 67 7.28 -5.96 14.22
CA THR A 67 6.09 -5.37 14.84
C THR A 67 5.42 -4.36 13.91
N LEU A 68 6.15 -3.81 12.93
CA LEU A 68 5.59 -2.96 11.87
C LEU A 68 4.55 -3.67 10.99
N ALA A 69 4.48 -5.01 11.03
CA ALA A 69 3.42 -5.74 10.34
C ALA A 69 2.00 -5.40 10.86
N VAL A 70 1.87 -4.76 12.02
CA VAL A 70 0.58 -4.30 12.55
C VAL A 70 -0.13 -3.33 11.60
N GLN A 71 0.62 -2.57 10.82
CA GLN A 71 0.06 -1.59 9.86
C GLN A 71 -0.83 -2.22 8.76
N VAL A 72 -0.62 -3.49 8.48
CA VAL A 72 -1.40 -4.26 7.49
C VAL A 72 -2.05 -5.49 8.12
N ALA A 73 -2.27 -5.44 9.44
CA ALA A 73 -2.90 -6.56 10.13
C ALA A 73 -4.32 -6.80 9.58
N PRO A 74 -4.66 -8.07 9.24
CA PRO A 74 -5.94 -8.39 8.66
C PRO A 74 -7.10 -7.94 9.55
N TYR A 75 -8.10 -7.30 8.93
CA TYR A 75 -9.36 -6.88 9.57
C TYR A 75 -9.24 -5.98 10.80
N ILE A 76 -8.08 -5.32 11.02
CA ILE A 76 -7.91 -4.34 12.09
C ILE A 76 -8.65 -3.02 11.78
N VAL A 77 -8.84 -2.74 10.51
CA VAL A 77 -9.61 -1.59 9.97
C VAL A 77 -10.57 -2.11 8.93
N THR A 78 -11.84 -1.74 9.05
CA THR A 78 -12.93 -2.26 8.20
C THR A 78 -13.67 -1.17 7.42
N ASP A 79 -13.43 0.10 7.75
CA ASP A 79 -14.05 1.26 7.09
C ASP A 79 -13.13 2.49 7.09
N TRP A 80 -13.46 3.48 6.25
CA TRP A 80 -12.67 4.70 6.08
C TRP A 80 -12.67 5.61 7.31
N GLU A 81 -13.74 5.63 8.13
CA GLU A 81 -13.79 6.41 9.36
C GLU A 81 -12.79 5.88 10.38
N MET A 82 -12.73 4.56 10.55
CA MET A 82 -11.74 3.91 11.39
C MET A 82 -10.32 4.11 10.84
N ALA A 83 -10.14 4.04 9.51
CA ALA A 83 -8.87 4.29 8.87
C ALA A 83 -8.36 5.70 9.18
N LYS A 84 -9.16 6.74 8.95
CA LYS A 84 -8.83 8.15 9.26
C LYS A 84 -8.47 8.36 10.73
N LYS A 85 -9.12 7.64 11.64
CA LYS A 85 -8.86 7.74 13.07
C LYS A 85 -7.54 7.08 13.50
N LEU A 86 -7.18 5.96 12.88
CA LEU A 86 -6.00 5.18 13.29
C LEU A 86 -4.74 5.52 12.51
N TYR A 87 -4.87 6.02 11.28
CA TYR A 87 -3.78 6.22 10.33
C TYR A 87 -3.60 7.70 9.95
N ASN A 88 -3.65 8.61 10.89
CA ASN A 88 -3.28 10.00 10.66
C ASN A 88 -2.02 10.36 11.46
N ILE A 89 -1.21 11.28 10.93
CA ILE A 89 0.09 11.64 11.52
C ILE A 89 -0.03 12.42 12.85
N GLU A 90 -1.18 13.05 13.13
CA GLU A 90 -1.34 13.92 14.29
C GLU A 90 -1.58 13.11 15.58
N ASP A 91 -2.56 12.20 15.56
CA ASP A 91 -2.97 11.45 16.76
C ASP A 91 -3.36 9.99 16.48
N GLY A 92 -3.17 9.51 15.25
CA GLY A 92 -3.49 8.15 14.86
C GLY A 92 -2.64 7.11 15.58
N LEU A 93 -3.27 6.17 16.27
CA LEU A 93 -2.58 5.16 17.06
C LEU A 93 -1.59 4.33 16.24
N ILE A 94 -1.99 3.89 15.04
CA ILE A 94 -1.12 3.09 14.16
C ILE A 94 -0.02 3.96 13.57
N ALA A 95 -0.33 5.19 13.13
CA ALA A 95 0.66 6.09 12.56
C ALA A 95 1.75 6.46 13.59
N ASN A 96 1.36 6.78 14.82
CA ASN A 96 2.31 7.07 15.89
C ASN A 96 3.17 5.85 16.25
N TYR A 97 2.56 4.66 16.29
CA TYR A 97 3.32 3.44 16.52
C TYR A 97 4.36 3.19 15.41
N VAL A 98 3.98 3.37 14.14
CA VAL A 98 4.89 3.25 12.99
C VAL A 98 6.00 4.31 13.07
N ALA A 99 5.65 5.57 13.39
CA ALA A 99 6.62 6.66 13.55
C ALA A 99 7.70 6.33 14.59
N ASP A 100 7.31 5.86 15.77
CA ASP A 100 8.24 5.49 16.84
C ASP A 100 9.22 4.38 16.40
N ARG A 101 8.73 3.40 15.64
CA ARG A 101 9.55 2.28 15.15
C ARG A 101 10.48 2.68 14.00
N LEU A 102 10.05 3.60 13.15
CA LEU A 102 10.88 4.18 12.10
C LEU A 102 11.95 5.10 12.69
N GLU A 103 11.62 5.86 13.73
CA GLU A 103 12.60 6.72 14.40
C GLU A 103 13.77 5.91 15.00
N ALA A 104 13.51 4.73 15.54
CA ALA A 104 14.53 3.80 16.01
C ALA A 104 15.45 3.28 14.88
N GLN A 105 15.06 3.44 13.62
CA GLN A 105 15.81 3.11 12.41
C GLN A 105 16.45 4.33 11.74
N ASN A 106 16.52 5.49 12.43
CA ASN A 106 16.98 6.78 11.88
C ASN A 106 16.12 7.28 10.71
N ILE A 107 14.80 7.02 10.77
CA ILE A 107 13.83 7.42 9.74
C ILE A 107 12.75 8.31 10.37
N LYS A 108 12.48 9.45 9.76
CA LYS A 108 11.39 10.38 10.11
C LYS A 108 10.17 10.09 9.27
N LEU A 109 9.05 9.74 9.89
CA LEU A 109 7.76 9.67 9.23
C LEU A 109 7.24 11.09 8.99
N LEU A 110 6.76 11.38 7.77
CA LEU A 110 6.27 12.69 7.34
C LEU A 110 4.75 12.70 7.10
N ALA A 111 4.22 11.65 6.45
CA ALA A 111 2.79 11.54 6.16
C ALA A 111 2.34 10.08 6.03
N VAL A 112 1.08 9.85 6.34
CA VAL A 112 0.33 8.64 5.96
C VAL A 112 -0.23 8.86 4.56
N TYR A 113 -0.14 7.85 3.71
CA TYR A 113 -0.66 7.87 2.36
C TYR A 113 -1.54 6.65 2.11
N PRO A 114 -2.84 6.70 2.45
CA PRO A 114 -3.76 5.58 2.29
C PRO A 114 -3.89 5.17 0.82
N GLN A 115 -4.01 3.87 0.61
CA GLN A 115 -4.13 3.29 -0.72
C GLN A 115 -5.54 2.74 -0.96
N TYR A 116 -5.91 1.67 -0.28
CA TYR A 116 -7.14 0.91 -0.53
C TYR A 116 -7.45 -0.06 0.62
N PHE A 117 -8.64 -0.64 0.58
CA PHE A 117 -8.91 -1.90 1.24
C PHE A 117 -8.52 -3.08 0.35
N GLY A 118 -7.89 -4.08 0.95
CA GLY A 118 -7.39 -5.25 0.22
C GLY A 118 -8.51 -6.15 -0.27
N ALA A 119 -8.31 -6.74 -1.45
CA ALA A 119 -9.21 -7.68 -2.10
C ALA A 119 -8.48 -8.98 -2.46
N VAL A 120 -9.24 -9.97 -2.93
CA VAL A 120 -8.71 -11.15 -3.63
C VAL A 120 -9.09 -11.01 -5.09
N ALA A 121 -8.12 -11.17 -5.98
CA ALA A 121 -8.34 -11.17 -7.43
C ALA A 121 -7.94 -12.52 -8.02
N LEU A 122 -8.77 -13.07 -8.89
CA LEU A 122 -8.68 -14.45 -9.38
C LEU A 122 -8.86 -14.50 -10.91
N ALA A 123 -8.08 -15.37 -11.55
CA ALA A 123 -8.23 -15.73 -12.97
C ALA A 123 -9.23 -16.88 -13.19
N LYS A 124 -9.70 -17.52 -12.11
CA LYS A 124 -10.63 -18.64 -12.17
C LYS A 124 -11.71 -18.50 -11.11
N GLU A 125 -12.88 -19.07 -11.38
CA GLU A 125 -14.01 -19.06 -10.45
C GLU A 125 -13.69 -19.84 -9.17
N PRO A 126 -13.84 -19.21 -7.97
CA PRO A 126 -13.67 -19.90 -6.71
C PRO A 126 -14.91 -20.74 -6.37
N ASN A 127 -14.71 -21.90 -5.75
CA ASN A 127 -15.80 -22.66 -5.17
C ASN A 127 -16.39 -21.91 -3.96
N ASP A 128 -17.72 -21.85 -3.88
CA ASP A 128 -18.46 -21.30 -2.75
C ASP A 128 -17.85 -20.00 -2.17
N PRO A 129 -17.84 -18.90 -2.95
CA PRO A 129 -17.09 -17.67 -2.62
C PRO A 129 -17.52 -17.03 -1.29
N TYR A 130 -18.77 -17.22 -0.89
CA TYR A 130 -19.37 -16.59 0.31
C TYR A 130 -19.17 -17.38 1.60
N ASN A 131 -18.67 -18.59 1.54
CA ASN A 131 -18.45 -19.43 2.71
C ASN A 131 -16.94 -19.47 3.07
N PRO A 132 -16.48 -18.79 4.13
CA PRO A 132 -15.06 -18.76 4.49
C PRO A 132 -14.50 -20.14 4.86
N ASP A 133 -15.33 -21.07 5.34
CA ASP A 133 -14.91 -22.43 5.74
C ASP A 133 -14.76 -23.38 4.55
N ALA A 134 -15.28 -23.00 3.38
CA ALA A 134 -15.20 -23.83 2.18
C ALA A 134 -13.84 -23.66 1.48
N SER A 135 -13.26 -24.79 1.03
CA SER A 135 -12.11 -24.74 0.12
C SER A 135 -12.50 -24.06 -1.19
N LYS A 136 -11.77 -23.01 -1.58
CA LYS A 136 -11.98 -22.31 -2.86
C LYS A 136 -11.51 -23.11 -4.06
N GLY A 137 -10.74 -24.21 -3.85
CA GLY A 137 -10.20 -25.05 -4.92
C GLY A 137 -9.09 -24.38 -5.73
N LEU A 138 -8.63 -23.22 -5.33
CA LEU A 138 -7.67 -22.38 -6.04
C LEU A 138 -6.41 -22.13 -5.20
N LYS A 139 -5.31 -21.88 -5.92
CA LYS A 139 -4.02 -21.50 -5.34
C LYS A 139 -3.75 -20.04 -5.63
N ILE A 140 -3.50 -19.24 -4.58
CA ILE A 140 -3.25 -17.80 -4.72
C ILE A 140 -1.85 -17.40 -4.25
N ARG A 141 -1.32 -16.36 -4.86
CA ARG A 141 -0.14 -15.68 -4.35
C ARG A 141 -0.47 -14.94 -3.06
N VAL A 142 0.42 -15.04 -2.08
CA VAL A 142 0.39 -14.20 -0.88
C VAL A 142 1.72 -13.46 -0.73
N PRO A 143 1.77 -12.29 -0.05
CA PRO A 143 3.03 -11.69 0.39
C PRO A 143 3.85 -12.66 1.25
N SER A 144 5.18 -12.52 1.22
CA SER A 144 6.12 -13.48 1.84
C SER A 144 6.17 -13.32 3.38
N SER A 145 5.06 -13.59 4.06
CA SER A 145 5.01 -13.64 5.52
C SER A 145 4.02 -14.69 6.04
N LYS A 146 4.23 -15.14 7.27
CA LYS A 146 3.35 -16.13 7.92
C LYS A 146 1.93 -15.64 8.15
N SER A 147 1.74 -14.34 8.40
CA SER A 147 0.40 -13.74 8.59
C SER A 147 -0.42 -13.79 7.31
N TRP A 148 0.20 -13.47 6.18
CA TRP A 148 -0.45 -13.54 4.87
C TRP A 148 -0.76 -14.99 4.45
N ASP A 149 0.16 -15.91 4.74
CA ASP A 149 -0.06 -17.34 4.51
C ASP A 149 -1.26 -17.85 5.32
N ALA A 150 -1.31 -17.52 6.61
CA ALA A 150 -2.43 -17.88 7.49
C ALA A 150 -3.76 -17.24 7.04
N LEU A 151 -3.75 -15.97 6.59
CA LEU A 151 -4.92 -15.29 6.06
C LEU A 151 -5.46 -16.00 4.81
N GLY A 152 -4.60 -16.26 3.82
CA GLY A 152 -5.02 -16.94 2.59
C GLY A 152 -5.58 -18.33 2.85
N GLN A 153 -4.96 -19.12 3.75
CA GLN A 153 -5.46 -20.42 4.17
C GLN A 153 -6.78 -20.32 4.93
N GLY A 154 -6.92 -19.33 5.82
CA GLY A 154 -8.16 -19.05 6.55
C GLY A 154 -9.33 -18.66 5.65
N LEU A 155 -9.06 -18.10 4.47
CA LEU A 155 -10.04 -17.82 3.42
C LEU A 155 -10.33 -19.02 2.50
N GLY A 156 -9.77 -20.19 2.79
CA GLY A 156 -10.01 -21.43 2.05
C GLY A 156 -9.15 -21.62 0.79
N PHE A 157 -8.10 -20.83 0.60
CA PHE A 157 -7.17 -20.96 -0.55
C PHE A 157 -5.94 -21.79 -0.21
N GLN A 158 -5.34 -22.40 -1.23
CA GLN A 158 -3.93 -22.80 -1.18
C GLN A 158 -3.04 -21.58 -1.41
N THR A 159 -1.97 -21.44 -0.67
CA THR A 159 -1.13 -20.24 -0.69
C THR A 159 0.25 -20.51 -1.27
N THR A 160 0.79 -19.54 -1.98
CA THR A 160 2.16 -19.53 -2.50
C THR A 160 2.78 -18.15 -2.20
N PRO A 161 3.72 -18.05 -1.25
CA PRO A 161 4.44 -16.80 -0.97
C PRO A 161 5.34 -16.41 -2.15
N LEU A 162 5.08 -15.24 -2.74
CA LEU A 162 5.87 -14.68 -3.85
C LEU A 162 6.01 -13.16 -3.72
N PRO A 163 7.11 -12.55 -4.20
CA PRO A 163 7.26 -11.10 -4.32
C PRO A 163 6.14 -10.47 -5.17
N SER A 164 5.85 -9.19 -4.93
CA SER A 164 4.83 -8.47 -5.73
C SER A 164 5.20 -8.37 -7.21
N SER A 165 6.47 -8.27 -7.53
CA SER A 165 6.98 -8.22 -8.92
C SER A 165 6.70 -9.50 -9.73
N GLU A 166 6.38 -10.61 -9.06
CA GLU A 166 6.10 -11.89 -9.72
C GLU A 166 4.60 -12.17 -9.92
N ILE A 167 3.70 -11.29 -9.45
CA ILE A 167 2.24 -11.53 -9.51
C ILE A 167 1.77 -11.74 -10.95
N PHE A 168 2.09 -10.80 -11.86
CA PHE A 168 1.66 -10.87 -13.26
C PHE A 168 2.08 -12.18 -13.91
N THR A 169 3.37 -12.49 -13.88
CA THR A 169 3.92 -13.68 -14.53
C THR A 169 3.39 -14.98 -13.92
N SER A 170 3.22 -15.03 -12.60
CA SER A 170 2.75 -16.24 -11.92
C SER A 170 1.27 -16.52 -12.18
N ILE A 171 0.42 -15.50 -12.34
CA ILE A 171 -0.97 -15.69 -12.78
C ILE A 171 -1.00 -16.07 -14.27
N GLN A 172 -0.28 -15.33 -15.12
CA GLN A 172 -0.24 -15.58 -16.57
C GLN A 172 0.21 -17.00 -16.93
N THR A 173 1.19 -17.52 -16.19
CA THR A 173 1.71 -18.89 -16.43
C THR A 173 0.94 -19.98 -15.69
N GLY A 174 -0.06 -19.63 -14.88
CA GLY A 174 -0.86 -20.57 -14.10
C GLY A 174 -0.12 -21.22 -12.92
N VAL A 175 0.97 -20.62 -12.45
CA VAL A 175 1.66 -21.01 -11.20
C VAL A 175 0.72 -20.79 -10.01
N VAL A 176 -0.04 -19.68 -10.06
CA VAL A 176 -1.14 -19.38 -9.15
C VAL A 176 -2.39 -19.00 -9.94
N ASP A 177 -3.57 -19.14 -9.34
CA ASP A 177 -4.87 -18.82 -9.93
C ASP A 177 -5.33 -17.39 -9.58
N GLY A 178 -4.53 -16.65 -8.81
CA GLY A 178 -4.86 -15.31 -8.38
C GLY A 178 -3.92 -14.80 -7.28
N ALA A 179 -4.30 -13.70 -6.63
CA ALA A 179 -3.48 -13.05 -5.62
C ALA A 179 -4.31 -12.37 -4.52
N ILE A 180 -3.70 -12.24 -3.34
CA ILE A 180 -4.10 -11.39 -2.22
C ILE A 180 -2.94 -10.45 -1.85
N GLY A 181 -3.23 -9.36 -1.15
CA GLY A 181 -2.24 -8.39 -0.69
C GLY A 181 -2.17 -7.14 -1.58
N ALA A 182 -3.23 -6.89 -2.34
CA ALA A 182 -3.48 -5.64 -3.04
C ALA A 182 -4.98 -5.33 -3.05
N GLY A 183 -5.35 -4.12 -3.43
CA GLY A 183 -6.76 -3.70 -3.60
C GLY A 183 -7.18 -3.70 -5.06
N THR A 184 -8.46 -3.40 -5.30
CA THR A 184 -9.06 -3.39 -6.63
C THR A 184 -8.39 -2.41 -7.59
N GLU A 185 -7.94 -1.24 -7.10
CA GLU A 185 -7.15 -0.30 -7.89
C GLU A 185 -5.90 -0.95 -8.48
N SER A 186 -5.11 -1.60 -7.64
CA SER A 186 -3.88 -2.26 -8.08
C SER A 186 -4.14 -3.39 -9.06
N TYR A 187 -5.17 -4.21 -8.78
CA TYR A 187 -5.53 -5.31 -9.65
C TYR A 187 -6.03 -4.81 -11.01
N TYR A 188 -6.82 -3.75 -11.03
CA TYR A 188 -7.32 -3.16 -12.27
C TYR A 188 -6.18 -2.56 -13.11
N THR A 189 -5.36 -1.72 -12.51
CA THR A 189 -4.32 -0.97 -13.24
C THR A 189 -3.16 -1.83 -13.73
N GLN A 190 -2.89 -2.96 -13.08
CA GLN A 190 -1.71 -3.77 -13.38
C GLN A 190 -2.02 -5.17 -13.91
N TYR A 191 -3.19 -5.74 -13.59
CA TYR A 191 -3.46 -7.16 -13.82
C TYR A 191 -4.84 -7.45 -14.44
N LYS A 192 -5.65 -6.45 -14.80
CA LYS A 192 -7.04 -6.64 -15.23
C LYS A 192 -7.22 -7.64 -16.39
N GLU A 193 -6.23 -7.74 -17.28
CA GLU A 193 -6.24 -8.68 -18.42
C GLU A 193 -6.16 -10.16 -17.99
N LEU A 194 -5.79 -10.43 -16.74
CA LEU A 194 -5.62 -11.75 -16.16
C LEU A 194 -6.70 -12.09 -15.13
N ILE A 195 -7.59 -11.14 -14.79
CA ILE A 195 -8.52 -11.23 -13.67
C ILE A 195 -9.96 -11.31 -14.18
N ASP A 196 -10.62 -12.42 -13.90
CA ASP A 196 -12.02 -12.64 -14.25
C ASP A 196 -12.96 -12.53 -13.03
N TYR A 197 -12.41 -12.62 -11.80
CA TYR A 197 -13.18 -12.62 -10.55
C TYR A 197 -12.50 -11.78 -9.48
N VAL A 198 -13.26 -10.95 -8.78
CA VAL A 198 -12.79 -10.12 -7.65
C VAL A 198 -13.67 -10.31 -6.42
N MET A 199 -13.04 -10.51 -5.27
CA MET A 199 -13.68 -10.60 -3.96
C MET A 199 -13.22 -9.40 -3.11
N PRO A 200 -13.98 -8.29 -3.03
CA PRO A 200 -13.61 -7.09 -2.28
C PRO A 200 -13.96 -7.25 -0.78
N ILE A 201 -13.29 -8.19 -0.12
CA ILE A 201 -13.55 -8.61 1.26
C ILE A 201 -12.74 -7.84 2.32
N LYS A 202 -12.15 -6.71 1.96
CA LYS A 202 -11.42 -5.80 2.85
C LYS A 202 -10.39 -6.52 3.74
N THR A 203 -9.59 -7.39 3.14
CA THR A 203 -8.64 -8.26 3.84
C THR A 203 -7.67 -7.52 4.78
N HIS A 204 -7.32 -6.29 4.43
CA HIS A 204 -6.46 -5.38 5.20
C HIS A 204 -6.68 -3.96 4.71
N PHE A 205 -6.20 -3.00 5.47
CA PHE A 205 -6.08 -1.62 5.02
C PHE A 205 -4.61 -1.36 4.63
N GLU A 206 -4.38 -0.93 3.40
CA GLU A 206 -3.04 -0.63 2.89
C GLU A 206 -2.78 0.86 2.94
N CYS A 207 -1.64 1.22 3.55
CA CYS A 207 -1.07 2.54 3.49
C CYS A 207 0.33 2.50 2.89
N HIS A 208 0.62 3.44 2.01
CA HIS A 208 1.98 3.90 1.82
C HIS A 208 2.29 4.99 2.86
N TRP A 209 3.54 5.26 3.04
CA TRP A 209 4.04 6.19 4.03
C TRP A 209 5.08 7.06 3.37
N LEU A 210 4.99 8.38 3.56
CA LEU A 210 6.07 9.28 3.18
C LEU A 210 7.03 9.37 4.36
N TYR A 211 8.27 8.96 4.16
CA TYR A 211 9.29 8.98 5.20
C TYR A 211 10.66 9.32 4.62
N MET A 212 11.53 9.89 5.45
CA MET A 212 12.85 10.33 5.04
C MET A 212 13.91 10.02 6.09
N ASN A 213 15.18 10.13 5.69
CA ASN A 213 16.30 10.03 6.63
C ASN A 213 16.16 11.08 7.73
N LYS A 214 16.21 10.63 9.00
CA LYS A 214 15.98 11.52 10.17
C LYS A 214 17.10 12.53 10.35
N GLU A 215 18.36 12.13 10.15
CA GLU A 215 19.50 13.03 10.31
C GLU A 215 19.46 14.15 9.26
N LEU A 216 19.09 13.83 8.02
CA LEU A 216 18.86 14.83 6.98
C LEU A 216 17.74 15.81 7.38
N TYR A 217 16.58 15.29 7.83
CA TYR A 217 15.48 16.14 8.30
C TYR A 217 15.91 17.02 9.47
N ASP A 218 16.58 16.48 10.47
CA ASP A 218 17.03 17.22 11.65
C ASP A 218 18.03 18.34 11.28
N GLY A 219 18.84 18.14 10.23
CA GLY A 219 19.80 19.10 9.70
C GLY A 219 19.19 20.25 8.88
N LEU A 220 17.90 20.16 8.50
CA LEU A 220 17.23 21.24 7.77
C LEU A 220 16.99 22.47 8.65
N SER A 221 16.84 23.63 8.01
CA SER A 221 16.39 24.84 8.71
C SER A 221 14.96 24.69 9.22
N ASP A 222 14.59 25.42 10.28
CA ASP A 222 13.21 25.43 10.79
C ASP A 222 12.20 25.87 9.72
N ALA A 223 12.61 26.79 8.83
CA ALA A 223 11.78 27.23 7.71
C ALA A 223 11.51 26.08 6.73
N ASP A 224 12.52 25.27 6.38
CA ASP A 224 12.38 24.15 5.48
C ASP A 224 11.60 23.00 6.12
N LYS A 225 11.81 22.72 7.41
CA LYS A 225 11.00 21.76 8.17
C LYS A 225 9.52 22.13 8.14
N ASN A 226 9.19 23.41 8.40
CA ASN A 226 7.81 23.90 8.35
C ASN A 226 7.17 23.76 6.97
N ILE A 227 7.94 23.94 5.90
CA ILE A 227 7.44 23.71 4.53
C ILE A 227 7.16 22.23 4.29
N ILE A 228 8.11 21.36 4.63
CA ILE A 228 7.95 19.91 4.46
C ILE A 228 6.76 19.39 5.28
N ASP A 229 6.65 19.76 6.54
CA ASP A 229 5.57 19.32 7.42
C ASP A 229 4.20 19.83 6.93
N GLY A 230 4.15 21.08 6.44
CA GLY A 230 2.94 21.64 5.84
C GLY A 230 2.49 20.88 4.58
N LEU A 231 3.42 20.61 3.67
CA LEU A 231 3.15 19.83 2.45
C LEU A 231 2.79 18.38 2.77
N SER A 232 3.40 17.78 3.80
CA SER A 232 3.11 16.42 4.23
C SER A 232 1.66 16.29 4.75
N LYS A 233 1.19 17.26 5.54
CA LYS A 233 -0.20 17.32 6.00
C LYS A 233 -1.20 17.51 4.85
N GLU A 234 -0.85 18.36 3.88
CA GLU A 234 -1.68 18.57 2.69
C GLU A 234 -1.74 17.29 1.84
N LEU A 235 -0.60 16.63 1.63
CA LEU A 235 -0.53 15.35 0.94
C LEU A 235 -1.40 14.28 1.60
N GLU A 236 -1.31 14.13 2.93
CA GLU A 236 -2.09 13.16 3.70
C GLU A 236 -3.60 13.41 3.53
N LYS A 237 -4.04 14.66 3.66
CA LYS A 237 -5.45 15.04 3.48
C LYS A 237 -5.96 14.66 2.08
N LEU A 238 -5.24 15.09 1.04
CA LEU A 238 -5.60 14.80 -0.34
C LEU A 238 -5.60 13.28 -0.62
N ALA A 239 -4.64 12.56 -0.05
CA ALA A 239 -4.53 11.12 -0.23
C ALA A 239 -5.73 10.36 0.37
N PHE A 240 -6.24 10.77 1.55
CA PHE A 240 -7.45 10.19 2.14
C PHE A 240 -8.70 10.43 1.28
N GLU A 241 -8.89 11.68 0.81
CA GLU A 241 -10.03 12.03 -0.04
C GLU A 241 -10.03 11.21 -1.34
N GLN A 242 -8.88 11.13 -2.01
CA GLN A 242 -8.74 10.40 -3.28
C GLN A 242 -8.85 8.88 -3.11
N ALA A 243 -8.27 8.31 -2.06
CA ALA A 243 -8.30 6.86 -1.84
C ALA A 243 -9.72 6.35 -1.58
N GLU A 244 -10.52 7.08 -0.81
CA GLU A 244 -11.91 6.72 -0.54
C GLU A 244 -12.77 6.77 -1.82
N GLU A 245 -12.56 7.77 -2.68
CA GLU A 245 -13.22 7.86 -3.98
C GLU A 245 -12.81 6.71 -4.92
N GLU A 246 -11.54 6.36 -4.93
CA GLU A 246 -11.01 5.30 -5.79
C GLU A 246 -11.45 3.90 -5.37
N ASP A 247 -11.64 3.63 -4.10
CA ASP A 247 -12.03 2.32 -3.57
C ASP A 247 -13.34 1.81 -4.19
N VAL A 248 -14.30 2.72 -4.42
CA VAL A 248 -15.57 2.41 -5.09
C VAL A 248 -15.45 2.39 -6.62
N LYS A 249 -14.57 3.22 -7.17
CA LYS A 249 -14.42 3.41 -8.63
C LYS A 249 -13.95 2.14 -9.32
N TYR A 250 -12.95 1.46 -8.79
CA TYR A 250 -12.34 0.32 -9.46
C TYR A 250 -13.19 -0.94 -9.42
N ASP A 251 -13.97 -1.15 -8.37
CA ASP A 251 -14.98 -2.21 -8.34
C ASP A 251 -16.02 -2.03 -9.46
N LYS A 252 -16.44 -0.78 -9.70
CA LYS A 252 -17.37 -0.46 -10.78
C LYS A 252 -16.74 -0.68 -12.15
N LEU A 253 -15.48 -0.26 -12.36
CA LEU A 253 -14.78 -0.45 -13.62
C LEU A 253 -14.60 -1.93 -13.97
N PHE A 254 -14.27 -2.78 -12.99
CA PHE A 254 -14.22 -4.22 -13.20
C PHE A 254 -15.57 -4.79 -13.66
N LYS A 255 -16.69 -4.39 -13.01
CA LYS A 255 -18.04 -4.81 -13.41
C LYS A 255 -18.39 -4.36 -14.84
N GLU A 256 -18.03 -3.13 -15.22
CA GLU A 256 -18.28 -2.57 -16.56
C GLU A 256 -17.49 -3.30 -17.66
N GLU A 257 -16.30 -3.81 -17.36
CA GLU A 257 -15.47 -4.60 -18.30
C GLU A 257 -15.83 -6.11 -18.30
N GLY A 258 -16.81 -6.53 -17.50
CA GLY A 258 -17.32 -7.90 -17.52
C GLY A 258 -16.69 -8.86 -16.51
N THR A 259 -15.80 -8.35 -15.64
CA THR A 259 -15.26 -9.12 -14.51
C THR A 259 -16.36 -9.35 -13.47
N THR A 260 -16.44 -10.55 -12.94
CA THR A 260 -17.35 -10.88 -11.84
C THR A 260 -16.80 -10.31 -10.53
N VAL A 261 -17.43 -9.26 -10.01
CA VAL A 261 -17.12 -8.71 -8.68
C VAL A 261 -18.22 -9.19 -7.72
N TYR A 262 -17.82 -9.99 -6.74
CA TYR A 262 -18.75 -10.52 -5.73
C TYR A 262 -19.19 -9.44 -4.75
N ASP A 263 -20.48 -9.41 -4.42
CA ASP A 263 -21.02 -8.51 -3.42
C ASP A 263 -21.15 -9.24 -2.09
N PHE A 264 -20.42 -8.76 -1.06
CA PHE A 264 -20.47 -9.30 0.29
C PHE A 264 -21.31 -8.41 1.20
N THR A 265 -22.05 -9.00 2.11
CA THR A 265 -22.73 -8.29 3.20
C THR A 265 -21.78 -8.12 4.38
N ASP A 266 -22.12 -7.21 5.31
CA ASP A 266 -21.33 -7.00 6.54
C ASP A 266 -21.26 -8.26 7.42
N GLU A 267 -22.24 -9.17 7.30
CA GLU A 267 -22.27 -10.46 8.03
C GLU A 267 -21.33 -11.49 7.40
N GLN A 268 -21.14 -11.45 6.10
CA GLN A 268 -20.24 -12.34 5.33
C GLN A 268 -18.78 -11.88 5.43
#